data_38ae562d2466d14cd66cbc7af2a3ae30
#
_entry.id   38ae562d2466d14cd66cbc7af2a3ae30
#
_cell.length_a   1.000
_cell.length_b   1.000
_cell.length_c   1.000
_cell.angle_alpha   90.00
_cell.angle_beta   90.00
_cell.angle_gamma   90.00
#
_symmetry.space_group_name_H-M   'P 1'
#
loop_
_entity.id
_entity.type
_entity.pdbx_description
1 polymer ?
#
loop_
_entity_poly.entity_id
_entity_poly.type
_entity_poly.pdbx_seq_one_letter_code
_entity_poly.pdbx_strand_id
1 'polypeptide(L)' 'MTLLIQAQQLLQQTPYTIKTCREFAKLEQQAKGPEANQITDLLPALIAGLDQQTHMQAFDEGLV' A
#
# COMPACT_ATOMS: atom_id res chain seq x y z
N MET A 1 16.49 1.57 2.56
CA MET A 1 15.20 2.08 3.07
C MET A 1 14.45 2.96 2.07
N THR A 2 14.91 2.97 0.81
CA THR A 2 14.28 3.79 -0.24
C THR A 2 12.83 3.38 -0.50
N LEU A 3 12.54 2.07 -0.49
CA LEU A 3 11.17 1.58 -0.72
C LEU A 3 10.23 1.99 0.40
N LEU A 4 10.70 2.00 1.65
CA LEU A 4 9.88 2.46 2.77
C LEU A 4 9.52 3.94 2.61
N ILE A 5 10.48 4.77 2.20
CA ILE A 5 10.24 6.19 1.95
C ILE A 5 9.21 6.37 0.84
N GLN A 6 9.33 5.59 -0.25
CA GLN A 6 8.37 5.63 -1.34
C GLN A 6 6.97 5.25 -0.88
N ALA A 7 6.85 4.21 -0.03
CA ALA A 7 5.57 3.80 0.52
C ALA A 7 4.95 4.91 1.38
N GLN A 8 5.75 5.54 2.22
CA GLN A 8 5.28 6.65 3.05
C GLN A 8 4.80 7.83 2.20
N GLN A 9 5.54 8.17 1.14
CA GLN A 9 5.15 9.24 0.22
C GLN A 9 3.87 8.89 -0.53
N LEU A 10 3.73 7.64 -0.92
CA LEU A 10 2.53 7.16 -1.60
C LEU A 10 1.29 7.36 -0.72
N LEU A 11 1.41 7.05 0.56
CA LEU A 11 0.29 7.18 1.50
C LEU A 11 -0.03 8.63 1.88
N GLN A 12 0.83 9.58 1.52
CA GLN A 12 0.52 11.00 1.68
C GLN A 12 -0.33 11.56 0.55
N GLN A 13 -0.45 10.82 -0.55
CA GLN A 13 -1.22 11.25 -1.71
C GLN A 13 -2.67 10.79 -1.56
N THR A 14 -3.57 11.72 -1.33
CA THR A 14 -4.99 11.42 -1.18
C THR A 14 -5.78 12.08 -2.30
N PRO A 15 -6.91 11.50 -2.70
CA PRO A 15 -7.50 10.26 -2.17
C PRO A 15 -6.75 9.01 -2.64
N TYR A 16 -6.88 7.93 -1.86
CA TYR A 16 -6.31 6.65 -2.27
C TYR A 16 -7.22 6.01 -3.32
N THR A 17 -6.60 5.47 -4.37
CA THR A 17 -7.30 4.82 -5.48
C THR A 17 -6.78 3.39 -5.62
N ILE A 18 -7.39 2.64 -6.55
CA ILE A 18 -6.89 1.29 -6.84
C ILE A 18 -5.43 1.33 -7.34
N LYS A 19 -5.06 2.40 -8.03
CA LYS A 19 -3.68 2.58 -8.46
C LYS A 19 -2.74 2.71 -7.27
N THR A 20 -3.17 3.40 -6.21
CA THR A 20 -2.41 3.50 -4.96
C THR A 20 -2.16 2.11 -4.39
N CYS A 21 -3.19 1.27 -4.36
CA CYS A 21 -3.07 -0.11 -3.86
C CYS A 21 -2.10 -0.94 -4.70
N ARG A 22 -2.17 -0.80 -6.01
CA ARG A 22 -1.28 -1.55 -6.92
C ARG A 22 0.18 -1.13 -6.72
N GLU A 23 0.44 0.14 -6.60
CA GLU A 23 1.79 0.64 -6.36
C GLU A 23 2.32 0.22 -5.01
N PHE A 24 1.48 0.26 -3.98
CA PHE A 24 1.86 -0.21 -2.65
C PHE A 24 2.24 -1.70 -2.68
N ALA A 25 1.44 -2.53 -3.35
CA ALA A 25 1.72 -3.95 -3.48
C ALA A 25 3.06 -4.20 -4.19
N LYS A 26 3.38 -3.40 -5.21
CA LYS A 26 4.68 -3.50 -5.88
C LYS A 26 5.84 -3.23 -4.93
N LEU A 27 5.70 -2.21 -4.09
CA LEU A 27 6.75 -1.87 -3.13
C LEU A 27 6.93 -2.99 -2.12
N GLU A 28 5.84 -3.59 -1.65
CA GLU A 28 5.93 -4.73 -0.75
C GLU A 28 6.68 -5.90 -1.39
N GLN A 29 6.40 -6.18 -2.66
CA GLN A 29 7.04 -7.29 -3.38
C GLN A 29 8.53 -7.05 -3.62
N GLN A 30 8.92 -5.80 -3.81
CA GLN A 30 10.32 -5.44 -4.06
C GLN A 30 11.15 -5.40 -2.78
N ALA A 31 10.51 -5.16 -1.65
CA ALA A 31 11.19 -5.03 -0.37
C ALA A 31 11.61 -6.38 0.19
N LYS A 32 12.72 -6.39 0.94
CA LYS A 32 13.24 -7.60 1.55
C LYS A 32 13.65 -7.32 2.99
N GLY A 33 13.58 -8.36 3.84
CA GLY A 33 14.03 -8.26 5.23
C GLY A 33 13.21 -7.27 6.04
N PRO A 34 13.86 -6.52 6.94
CA PRO A 34 13.14 -5.59 7.82
C PRO A 34 12.34 -4.52 7.09
N GLU A 35 12.82 -4.09 5.92
CA GLU A 35 12.11 -3.07 5.13
C GLU A 35 10.74 -3.59 4.69
N ALA A 36 10.65 -4.86 4.27
CA ALA A 36 9.39 -5.47 3.89
C ALA A 36 8.39 -5.43 5.06
N ASN A 37 8.84 -5.75 6.26
CA ASN A 37 7.99 -5.72 7.44
C ASN A 37 7.52 -4.31 7.75
N GLN A 38 8.40 -3.32 7.60
CA GLN A 38 8.06 -1.92 7.85
C GLN A 38 7.03 -1.40 6.86
N ILE A 39 7.14 -1.81 5.58
CA ILE A 39 6.15 -1.44 4.58
C ILE A 39 4.82 -2.11 4.87
N THR A 40 4.84 -3.40 5.21
CA THR A 40 3.61 -4.13 5.55
C THR A 40 2.90 -3.49 6.75
N ASP A 41 3.65 -2.95 7.71
CA ASP A 41 3.08 -2.26 8.86
C ASP A 41 2.30 -0.99 8.47
N LEU A 42 2.51 -0.46 7.27
CA LEU A 42 1.75 0.67 6.76
C LEU A 42 0.41 0.25 6.13
N LEU A 43 0.20 -1.03 5.89
CA LEU A 43 -1.01 -1.52 5.22
C LEU A 43 -2.30 -1.14 5.94
N PRO A 44 -2.40 -1.22 7.27
CA PRO A 44 -3.61 -0.76 7.95
C PRO A 44 -3.95 0.70 7.68
N ALA A 45 -2.95 1.56 7.55
CA ALA A 45 -3.19 2.96 7.23
C ALA A 45 -3.75 3.13 5.82
N LEU A 46 -3.25 2.34 4.86
CA LEU A 46 -3.79 2.33 3.50
C LEU A 46 -5.25 1.88 3.52
N ILE A 47 -5.54 0.76 4.17
CA ILE A 47 -6.90 0.21 4.22
C ILE A 47 -7.86 1.20 4.87
N ALA A 48 -7.45 1.85 5.95
CA ALA A 48 -8.28 2.83 6.64
C ALA A 48 -8.63 4.03 5.76
N GLY A 49 -7.79 4.35 4.79
CA GLY A 49 -8.02 5.48 3.88
C GLY A 49 -8.77 5.12 2.60
N LEU A 50 -9.07 3.84 2.35
CA LEU A 50 -9.79 3.41 1.16
C LEU A 50 -11.29 3.58 1.36
N ASP A 51 -12.00 3.98 0.28
CA ASP A 51 -13.45 3.88 0.28
C ASP A 51 -13.86 2.41 0.09
N GLN A 52 -15.14 2.12 0.35
CA GLN A 52 -15.63 0.75 0.31
C GLN A 52 -15.43 0.11 -1.06
N GLN A 53 -15.73 0.83 -2.12
CA GLN A 53 -15.67 0.30 -3.48
C GLN A 53 -14.22 -0.02 -3.86
N THR A 54 -13.30 0.88 -3.58
CA THR A 54 -11.88 0.67 -3.86
C THR A 54 -11.32 -0.48 -3.02
N HIS A 55 -11.75 -0.57 -1.76
CA HIS A 55 -11.31 -1.65 -0.88
C HIS A 55 -11.76 -3.01 -1.43
N MET A 56 -13.01 -3.10 -1.88
CA MET A 56 -13.53 -4.34 -2.45
C MET A 56 -12.76 -4.72 -3.72
N GLN A 57 -12.46 -3.75 -4.57
CA GLN A 57 -11.69 -4.01 -5.78
C GLN A 57 -10.27 -4.48 -5.45
N ALA A 58 -9.63 -3.83 -4.48
CA ALA A 58 -8.29 -4.22 -4.05
C ALA A 58 -8.28 -5.64 -3.49
N PHE A 59 -9.30 -6.00 -2.73
CA PHE A 59 -9.45 -7.36 -2.21
C PHE A 59 -9.61 -8.36 -3.35
N ASP A 60 -10.44 -8.06 -4.35
CA ASP A 60 -10.64 -8.92 -5.51
C ASP A 60 -9.36 -9.12 -6.32
N GLU A 61 -8.51 -8.11 -6.37
CA GLU A 61 -7.23 -8.20 -7.08
C GLU A 61 -6.12 -8.83 -6.23
N GLY A 62 -6.41 -9.17 -4.98
CA GLY A 62 -5.43 -9.77 -4.08
C GLY A 62 -4.40 -8.77 -3.55
N LEU A 63 -4.72 -7.48 -3.54
CA LEU A 63 -3.79 -6.44 -3.09
C LEU A 63 -3.84 -6.21 -1.59
N VAL A 64 -4.93 -6.52 -0.97
CA VAL A 64 -5.13 -6.36 0.48
C VAL A 64 -5.80 -7.59 1.08
#